data_49734e5bf18818756fcc6db553ccc312
#
_entry.id   49734e5bf18818756fcc6db553ccc312
#
_cell.length_a   1.000
_cell.length_b   1.000
_cell.length_c   1.000
_cell.angle_alpha   90.00
_cell.angle_beta   90.00
_cell.angle_gamma   90.00
#
_symmetry.space_group_name_H-M   'P 1'
#
loop_
_entity.id
_entity.type
_entity.pdbx_description
1 polymer ?
#
loop_
_entity_poly.entity_id
_entity_poly.type
_entity_poly.pdbx_seq_one_letter_code
_entity_poly.pdbx_strand_id
1 'polypeptide(L)'
;MSTTIFPESGDQITEAAWSAQNQSLSVAERYRVSGYTLSAGTGLNANVAAGTCVVNGYHIVSDATQAVSVTASQTNYIWLNADGTLSSNTTGTNPGSELLLGTAVTDGSGVTSVSHKYDIKNAQNVLIVKPSDETVNNSSTYQDDDHFQFPVSDGDQWHIRLMLLLDNPSASADFKFQFAISGGSLTTVGIFAEFDINGSGSYKSSTDGVLNYSTSVTDSPVVMDAYVFVTTGGTLALQWAQNSAYAGNSVVNQNSVMMARRILG
;
A
#
# COMPACT_ATOMS: atom_id res chain seq x y z
N MET A 1 -13.96 -23.79 -26.11
CA MET A 1 -14.41 -22.43 -26.49
C MET A 1 -13.20 -21.53 -26.42
N SER A 2 -12.71 -21.06 -27.57
CA SER A 2 -11.61 -20.07 -27.59
C SER A 2 -12.22 -18.71 -27.31
N THR A 3 -11.91 -18.12 -26.16
CA THR A 3 -12.26 -16.72 -25.89
C THR A 3 -11.18 -15.85 -26.52
N THR A 4 -11.48 -15.27 -27.67
CA THR A 4 -10.63 -14.25 -28.27
C THR A 4 -10.66 -13.02 -27.36
N ILE A 5 -9.54 -12.73 -26.72
CA ILE A 5 -9.41 -11.63 -25.74
C ILE A 5 -9.24 -10.27 -26.44
N PHE A 6 -8.97 -10.27 -27.76
CA PHE A 6 -8.82 -9.05 -28.55
C PHE A 6 -9.70 -9.14 -29.82
N PRO A 7 -10.35 -8.04 -30.22
CA PRO A 7 -11.04 -7.99 -31.48
C PRO A 7 -10.05 -8.20 -32.64
N GLU A 8 -10.48 -8.88 -33.68
CA GLU A 8 -9.68 -9.03 -34.89
C GLU A 8 -9.48 -7.68 -35.58
N SER A 9 -8.40 -7.57 -36.38
CA SER A 9 -8.08 -6.35 -37.10
C SER A 9 -9.25 -5.92 -38.00
N GLY A 10 -9.86 -4.79 -37.66
CA GLY A 10 -11.01 -4.23 -38.40
C GLY A 10 -12.32 -4.20 -37.61
N ASP A 11 -12.41 -4.86 -36.49
CA ASP A 11 -13.59 -4.81 -35.65
C ASP A 11 -13.65 -3.47 -34.88
N GLN A 12 -14.80 -2.81 -34.96
CA GLN A 12 -15.06 -1.65 -34.12
C GLN A 12 -15.34 -2.13 -32.68
N ILE A 13 -14.48 -1.74 -31.76
CA ILE A 13 -14.77 -1.93 -30.32
C ILE A 13 -15.90 -0.95 -29.98
N THR A 14 -17.09 -1.48 -29.75
CA THR A 14 -18.21 -0.66 -29.27
C THR A 14 -17.94 -0.25 -27.80
N GLU A 15 -18.43 0.92 -27.42
CA GLU A 15 -18.35 1.40 -26.03
C GLU A 15 -18.92 0.37 -25.04
N ALA A 16 -19.98 -0.35 -25.42
CA ALA A 16 -20.56 -1.42 -24.61
C ALA A 16 -19.61 -2.63 -24.45
N ALA A 17 -18.90 -3.02 -25.53
CA ALA A 17 -17.94 -4.13 -25.47
C ALA A 17 -16.71 -3.75 -24.62
N TRP A 18 -16.21 -2.52 -24.77
CA TRP A 18 -15.12 -1.98 -23.97
C TRP A 18 -15.50 -1.89 -22.47
N SER A 19 -16.71 -1.39 -22.19
CA SER A 19 -17.24 -1.31 -20.83
C SER A 19 -17.42 -2.69 -20.20
N ALA A 20 -17.96 -3.67 -20.95
CA ALA A 20 -18.14 -5.04 -20.47
C ALA A 20 -16.80 -5.73 -20.19
N GLN A 21 -15.77 -5.50 -21.01
CA GLN A 21 -14.45 -6.06 -20.83
C GLN A 21 -13.74 -5.43 -19.62
N ASN A 22 -13.84 -4.12 -19.44
CA ASN A 22 -13.32 -3.44 -18.25
C ASN A 22 -14.06 -3.85 -16.98
N GLN A 23 -15.38 -4.06 -17.04
CA GLN A 23 -16.14 -4.60 -15.91
C GLN A 23 -15.67 -6.00 -15.50
N SER A 24 -15.36 -6.89 -16.46
CA SER A 24 -14.90 -8.24 -16.14
C SER A 24 -13.51 -8.27 -15.47
N LEU A 25 -12.67 -7.28 -15.76
CA LEU A 25 -11.35 -7.11 -15.14
C LEU A 25 -11.43 -6.40 -13.78
N SER A 26 -12.51 -5.65 -13.53
CA SER A 26 -12.65 -4.76 -12.37
C SER A 26 -13.67 -5.21 -11.32
N VAL A 27 -14.31 -6.36 -11.49
CA VAL A 27 -15.38 -6.88 -10.61
C VAL A 27 -14.99 -7.00 -9.12
N ALA A 28 -13.72 -6.88 -8.79
CA ALA A 28 -13.24 -6.89 -7.41
C ALA A 28 -12.79 -5.51 -6.88
N GLU A 29 -12.71 -4.48 -7.71
CA GLU A 29 -12.15 -3.20 -7.26
C GLU A 29 -13.22 -2.28 -6.67
N ARG A 30 -13.18 -2.18 -5.35
CA ARG A 30 -13.99 -1.25 -4.57
C ARG A 30 -13.10 -0.55 -3.59
N TYR A 31 -12.80 0.72 -3.82
CA TYR A 31 -11.95 1.50 -2.93
C TYR A 31 -12.26 2.99 -2.98
N ARG A 32 -11.97 3.65 -1.88
CA ARG A 32 -12.00 5.09 -1.77
C ARG A 32 -10.66 5.66 -2.23
N VAL A 33 -10.68 6.61 -3.14
CA VAL A 33 -9.47 7.32 -3.59
C VAL A 33 -9.19 8.52 -2.69
N SER A 34 -10.23 9.31 -2.37
CA SER A 34 -10.14 10.47 -1.48
C SER A 34 -11.51 10.86 -0.96
N GLY A 35 -11.58 11.62 0.11
CA GLY A 35 -12.84 12.12 0.67
C GLY A 35 -13.78 11.00 1.11
N TYR A 36 -15.08 11.12 0.85
CA TYR A 36 -16.15 10.21 1.28
C TYR A 36 -16.08 9.85 2.77
N THR A 37 -15.64 10.81 3.60
CA THR A 37 -15.59 10.64 5.05
C THR A 37 -16.97 10.84 5.65
N LEU A 38 -17.30 10.05 6.67
CA LEU A 38 -18.55 10.16 7.41
C LEU A 38 -18.44 11.22 8.52
N SER A 39 -19.55 11.89 8.77
CA SER A 39 -19.73 12.75 9.96
C SER A 39 -21.19 12.75 10.40
N ALA A 40 -21.46 13.17 11.62
CA ALA A 40 -22.84 13.38 12.06
C ALA A 40 -23.46 14.53 11.27
N GLY A 41 -24.67 14.32 10.77
CA GLY A 41 -25.52 15.33 10.14
C GLY A 41 -26.58 15.84 11.13
N THR A 42 -27.55 16.58 10.60
CA THR A 42 -28.67 17.11 11.41
C THR A 42 -29.73 16.01 11.60
N GLY A 43 -30.13 15.75 12.83
CA GLY A 43 -31.12 14.74 13.17
C GLY A 43 -30.64 13.33 12.75
N LEU A 44 -31.53 12.52 12.21
CA LEU A 44 -31.25 11.16 11.78
C LEU A 44 -30.64 11.14 10.36
N ASN A 45 -29.57 11.90 10.15
CA ASN A 45 -28.79 11.88 8.93
C ASN A 45 -27.30 11.73 9.25
N ALA A 46 -26.61 10.92 8.47
CA ALA A 46 -25.16 10.93 8.38
C ALA A 46 -24.74 11.74 7.15
N ASN A 47 -23.70 12.54 7.26
CA ASN A 47 -23.12 13.26 6.15
C ASN A 47 -21.93 12.48 5.59
N VAL A 48 -21.84 12.44 4.26
CA VAL A 48 -20.74 11.89 3.52
C VAL A 48 -20.08 13.00 2.73
N ALA A 49 -18.83 13.31 3.04
CA ALA A 49 -18.09 14.40 2.40
C ALA A 49 -17.87 14.15 0.91
N ALA A 50 -17.64 15.22 0.17
CA ALA A 50 -17.15 15.16 -1.20
C ALA A 50 -15.94 14.26 -1.33
N GLY A 51 -15.75 13.59 -2.47
CA GLY A 51 -14.65 12.67 -2.63
C GLY A 51 -14.69 11.88 -3.94
N THR A 52 -13.77 10.93 -4.04
CA THR A 52 -13.61 10.05 -5.18
C THR A 52 -13.47 8.60 -4.70
N CYS A 53 -14.24 7.71 -5.30
CA CYS A 53 -14.19 6.26 -5.07
C CYS A 53 -14.16 5.49 -6.39
N VAL A 54 -13.77 4.22 -6.31
CA VAL A 54 -14.03 3.24 -7.37
C VAL A 54 -14.97 2.19 -6.79
N VAL A 55 -16.08 1.93 -7.48
CA VAL A 55 -17.06 0.93 -7.08
C VAL A 55 -17.38 0.06 -8.29
N ASN A 56 -17.02 -1.22 -8.25
CA ASN A 56 -17.13 -2.15 -9.37
C ASN A 56 -16.49 -1.64 -10.67
N GLY A 57 -15.32 -0.99 -10.54
CA GLY A 57 -14.60 -0.41 -11.66
C GLY A 57 -15.13 0.94 -12.16
N TYR A 58 -16.25 1.43 -11.64
CA TYR A 58 -16.74 2.77 -11.96
C TYR A 58 -16.06 3.81 -11.07
N HIS A 59 -15.55 4.84 -11.69
CA HIS A 59 -14.98 6.01 -11.02
C HIS A 59 -16.11 6.96 -10.61
N ILE A 60 -16.37 7.04 -9.32
CA ILE A 60 -17.43 7.84 -8.73
C ILE A 60 -16.84 9.09 -8.10
N VAL A 61 -17.29 10.25 -8.53
CA VAL A 61 -16.90 11.55 -7.99
C VAL A 61 -18.12 12.25 -7.42
N SER A 62 -17.97 12.77 -6.21
CA SER A 62 -18.93 13.68 -5.60
C SER A 62 -18.23 14.98 -5.26
N ASP A 63 -18.73 16.09 -5.81
CA ASP A 63 -18.18 17.43 -5.59
C ASP A 63 -18.78 18.12 -4.37
N ALA A 64 -19.77 17.49 -3.74
CA ALA A 64 -20.47 18.05 -2.59
C ALA A 64 -20.69 17.01 -1.48
N THR A 65 -20.87 17.50 -0.26
CA THR A 65 -21.34 16.68 0.86
C THR A 65 -22.77 16.21 0.60
N GLN A 66 -23.00 14.91 0.76
CA GLN A 66 -24.31 14.28 0.63
C GLN A 66 -24.82 13.82 2.00
N ALA A 67 -26.11 13.92 2.23
CA ALA A 67 -26.75 13.38 3.44
C ALA A 67 -27.39 12.03 3.12
N VAL A 68 -27.26 11.06 4.02
CA VAL A 68 -27.95 9.79 3.97
C VAL A 68 -28.79 9.61 5.25
N SER A 69 -30.07 9.30 5.08
CA SER A 69 -30.97 9.03 6.21
C SER A 69 -30.64 7.73 6.90
N VAL A 70 -30.66 7.73 8.22
CA VAL A 70 -30.31 6.58 9.07
C VAL A 70 -31.45 6.26 10.05
N THR A 71 -31.53 4.99 10.47
CA THR A 71 -32.55 4.51 11.40
C THR A 71 -32.16 4.88 12.84
N ALA A 72 -33.14 5.36 13.63
CA ALA A 72 -32.96 5.72 15.03
C ALA A 72 -32.60 4.51 15.90
N SER A 73 -31.80 4.76 16.94
CA SER A 73 -31.44 3.78 17.99
C SER A 73 -30.80 2.49 17.44
N GLN A 74 -30.01 2.61 16.36
CA GLN A 74 -29.38 1.51 15.65
C GLN A 74 -27.94 1.81 15.26
N THR A 75 -27.22 0.75 14.93
CA THR A 75 -25.99 0.87 14.11
C THR A 75 -26.41 0.79 12.64
N ASN A 76 -26.11 1.85 11.88
CA ASN A 76 -26.42 1.95 10.47
C ASN A 76 -25.13 1.78 9.66
N TYR A 77 -25.19 0.98 8.61
CA TYR A 77 -24.11 0.75 7.66
C TYR A 77 -24.36 1.61 6.43
N ILE A 78 -23.39 2.45 6.06
CA ILE A 78 -23.52 3.43 4.98
C ILE A 78 -22.79 2.91 3.75
N TRP A 79 -23.49 2.82 2.63
CA TRP A 79 -23.01 2.24 1.39
C TRP A 79 -23.01 3.26 0.26
N LEU A 80 -22.01 3.16 -0.62
CA LEU A 80 -21.94 3.90 -1.87
C LEU A 80 -22.19 2.95 -3.04
N ASN A 81 -23.19 3.26 -3.85
CA ASN A 81 -23.59 2.49 -5.01
C ASN A 81 -22.74 2.86 -6.23
N ALA A 82 -22.71 1.99 -7.23
CA ALA A 82 -21.95 2.21 -8.46
C ALA A 82 -22.46 3.38 -9.30
N ASP A 83 -23.67 3.86 -9.04
CA ASP A 83 -24.27 5.06 -9.67
C ASP A 83 -23.99 6.36 -8.91
N GLY A 84 -23.22 6.29 -7.81
CA GLY A 84 -22.89 7.42 -6.95
C GLY A 84 -23.93 7.75 -5.89
N THR A 85 -25.03 7.01 -5.80
CA THR A 85 -26.04 7.19 -4.75
C THR A 85 -25.58 6.56 -3.43
N LEU A 86 -26.10 7.10 -2.32
CA LEU A 86 -25.86 6.58 -0.97
C LEU A 86 -27.07 5.79 -0.48
N SER A 87 -26.80 4.69 0.22
CA SER A 87 -27.81 3.90 0.92
C SER A 87 -27.38 3.58 2.35
N SER A 88 -28.33 3.21 3.20
CA SER A 88 -28.08 2.72 4.55
C SER A 88 -28.93 1.50 4.90
N ASN A 89 -28.38 0.61 5.73
CA ASN A 89 -29.13 -0.48 6.35
C ASN A 89 -28.64 -0.76 7.77
N THR A 90 -29.40 -1.52 8.54
CA THR A 90 -29.06 -1.87 9.92
C THR A 90 -28.53 -3.29 10.08
N THR A 91 -28.49 -4.07 9.02
CA THR A 91 -28.09 -5.49 9.05
C THR A 91 -26.58 -5.69 8.80
N GLY A 92 -25.91 -4.70 8.19
CA GLY A 92 -24.53 -4.83 7.73
C GLY A 92 -24.36 -5.76 6.53
N THR A 93 -25.46 -6.29 6.00
CA THR A 93 -25.43 -7.10 4.79
C THR A 93 -25.26 -6.19 3.59
N ASN A 94 -24.29 -6.48 2.74
CA ASN A 94 -24.09 -5.73 1.50
C ASN A 94 -25.34 -5.89 0.61
N PRO A 95 -26.03 -4.80 0.24
CA PRO A 95 -27.22 -4.86 -0.60
C PRO A 95 -26.96 -5.42 -2.00
N GLY A 96 -25.70 -5.45 -2.43
CA GLY A 96 -25.30 -5.93 -3.76
C GLY A 96 -23.78 -5.77 -3.99
N SER A 97 -23.42 -4.90 -4.91
CA SER A 97 -22.03 -4.64 -5.30
C SER A 97 -21.50 -3.30 -4.77
N GLU A 98 -22.02 -2.82 -3.66
CA GLU A 98 -21.77 -1.49 -3.12
C GLU A 98 -20.49 -1.45 -2.28
N LEU A 99 -19.92 -0.25 -2.14
CA LEU A 99 -18.79 0.02 -1.24
C LEU A 99 -19.31 0.45 0.12
N LEU A 100 -18.98 -0.27 1.20
CA LEU A 100 -19.27 0.16 2.56
C LEU A 100 -18.35 1.33 2.95
N LEU A 101 -18.90 2.51 3.19
CA LEU A 101 -18.14 3.67 3.63
C LEU A 101 -17.86 3.66 5.14
N GLY A 102 -18.72 3.06 5.92
CA GLY A 102 -18.56 2.96 7.37
C GLY A 102 -19.88 2.75 8.10
N THR A 103 -19.89 3.04 9.40
CA THR A 103 -21.07 2.93 10.24
C THR A 103 -21.41 4.24 10.93
N ALA A 104 -22.71 4.47 11.18
CA ALA A 104 -23.22 5.53 12.01
C ALA A 104 -24.08 4.92 13.14
N VAL A 105 -23.74 5.19 14.38
CA VAL A 105 -24.53 4.81 15.55
C VAL A 105 -25.46 5.96 15.86
N THR A 106 -26.73 5.65 16.10
CA THR A 106 -27.77 6.65 16.38
C THR A 106 -28.45 6.40 17.73
N ASP A 107 -28.92 7.45 18.34
CA ASP A 107 -29.96 7.40 19.38
C ASP A 107 -31.36 7.70 18.79
N GLY A 108 -32.32 8.07 19.65
CA GLY A 108 -33.67 8.42 19.20
C GLY A 108 -33.76 9.74 18.41
N SER A 109 -32.70 10.56 18.35
CA SER A 109 -32.73 11.92 17.85
C SER A 109 -31.67 12.25 16.80
N GLY A 110 -30.56 11.50 16.77
CA GLY A 110 -29.47 11.81 15.85
C GLY A 110 -28.34 10.82 15.84
N VAL A 111 -27.28 11.15 15.08
CA VAL A 111 -26.06 10.36 14.98
C VAL A 111 -25.15 10.70 16.16
N THR A 112 -24.83 9.71 16.99
CA THR A 112 -23.99 9.85 18.19
C THR A 112 -22.52 9.57 17.91
N SER A 113 -22.23 8.68 16.96
CA SER A 113 -20.86 8.40 16.52
C SER A 113 -20.82 7.85 15.10
N VAL A 114 -19.68 8.02 14.43
CA VAL A 114 -19.39 7.43 13.14
C VAL A 114 -18.07 6.67 13.19
N SER A 115 -17.98 5.60 12.42
CA SER A 115 -16.75 4.84 12.23
C SER A 115 -16.55 4.60 10.74
N HIS A 116 -15.37 4.91 10.23
CA HIS A 116 -15.01 4.63 8.85
C HIS A 116 -14.56 3.17 8.75
N LYS A 117 -15.19 2.39 7.89
CA LYS A 117 -14.82 0.98 7.76
C LYS A 117 -13.82 0.74 6.63
N TYR A 118 -13.75 1.64 5.69
CA TYR A 118 -12.75 1.63 4.63
C TYR A 118 -12.12 3.02 4.51
N ASP A 119 -11.15 3.29 5.35
CA ASP A 119 -9.96 3.88 4.83
C ASP A 119 -9.28 2.80 3.97
N ILE A 120 -9.80 2.56 2.77
CA ILE A 120 -8.89 2.16 1.74
C ILE A 120 -8.07 3.41 1.50
N LYS A 121 -7.12 3.61 2.35
CA LYS A 121 -5.94 4.33 1.99
C LYS A 121 -5.58 3.69 0.67
N ASN A 122 -5.57 4.49 -0.41
CA ASN A 122 -5.15 4.11 -1.75
C ASN A 122 -4.23 2.92 -1.63
N ALA A 123 -4.30 1.96 -2.55
CA ALA A 123 -3.15 1.11 -2.77
C ALA A 123 -2.00 2.11 -2.94
N GLN A 124 -1.40 2.55 -1.83
CA GLN A 124 -0.37 3.54 -1.87
C GLN A 124 0.77 2.84 -2.55
N ASN A 125 0.92 3.12 -3.83
CA ASN A 125 2.15 2.81 -4.50
C ASN A 125 3.11 3.94 -4.10
N VAL A 126 4.04 3.63 -3.26
CA VAL A 126 5.16 4.52 -2.94
C VAL A 126 6.24 4.20 -3.94
N LEU A 127 6.70 5.22 -4.66
CA LEU A 127 7.88 5.14 -5.52
C LEU A 127 8.88 6.17 -5.02
N ILE A 128 10.03 5.70 -4.58
CA ILE A 128 11.15 6.55 -4.14
C ILE A 128 12.36 6.21 -4.99
N VAL A 129 12.96 7.23 -5.58
CA VAL A 129 14.25 7.12 -6.25
C VAL A 129 15.28 7.86 -5.39
N LYS A 130 16.36 7.19 -5.02
CA LYS A 130 17.41 7.76 -4.17
C LYS A 130 18.14 8.87 -4.92
N PRO A 131 18.13 10.12 -4.40
CA PRO A 131 18.70 11.27 -5.12
C PRO A 131 20.21 11.42 -4.95
N SER A 132 20.80 10.77 -3.94
CA SER A 132 22.22 10.84 -3.62
C SER A 132 22.71 9.56 -2.97
N ASP A 133 24.01 9.31 -3.05
CA ASP A 133 24.68 8.22 -2.37
C ASP A 133 24.57 8.37 -0.85
N GLU A 134 24.50 7.23 -0.16
CA GLU A 134 24.58 7.17 1.30
C GLU A 134 25.65 6.14 1.70
N THR A 135 26.48 6.51 2.66
CA THR A 135 27.69 5.76 3.01
C THR A 135 27.69 5.35 4.47
N VAL A 136 28.05 4.10 4.73
CA VAL A 136 28.44 3.60 6.05
C VAL A 136 29.91 3.20 6.05
N ASN A 137 30.65 3.68 7.04
CA ASN A 137 32.07 3.38 7.23
C ASN A 137 32.31 2.90 8.66
N ASN A 138 33.02 1.82 8.80
CA ASN A 138 33.47 1.27 10.08
C ASN A 138 32.34 1.11 11.14
N SER A 139 31.13 0.75 10.69
CA SER A 139 29.98 0.61 11.57
C SER A 139 29.11 -0.59 11.20
N SER A 140 28.81 -1.40 12.21
CA SER A 140 27.80 -2.47 12.11
C SER A 140 26.50 -2.10 12.80
N THR A 141 26.32 -0.85 13.21
CA THR A 141 25.08 -0.35 13.76
C THR A 141 24.13 0.02 12.64
N TYR A 142 22.89 -0.50 12.66
CA TYR A 142 21.87 -0.11 11.71
C TYR A 142 21.60 1.39 11.76
N GLN A 143 21.48 1.99 10.60
CA GLN A 143 20.96 3.35 10.41
C GLN A 143 19.78 3.33 9.47
N ASP A 144 18.84 4.26 9.65
CA ASP A 144 17.77 4.50 8.68
C ASP A 144 18.38 5.01 7.39
N ASP A 145 17.94 4.51 6.23
CA ASP A 145 18.24 5.13 4.95
C ASP A 145 17.54 6.49 4.89
N ASP A 146 18.30 7.54 4.58
CA ASP A 146 17.80 8.92 4.60
C ASP A 146 16.64 9.16 3.61
N HIS A 147 16.47 8.28 2.62
CA HIS A 147 15.49 8.46 1.54
C HIS A 147 14.42 7.37 1.50
N PHE A 148 14.79 6.12 1.79
CA PHE A 148 13.87 4.97 1.72
C PHE A 148 13.02 4.85 2.96
N GLN A 149 12.17 5.86 3.17
CA GLN A 149 11.25 5.93 4.29
C GLN A 149 9.91 6.55 3.88
N PHE A 150 8.82 6.10 4.49
CA PHE A 150 7.48 6.62 4.25
C PHE A 150 6.53 6.35 5.42
N PRO A 151 5.46 7.17 5.60
CA PRO A 151 4.51 6.98 6.68
C PRO A 151 3.62 5.76 6.45
N VAL A 152 3.38 5.01 7.51
CA VAL A 152 2.49 3.84 7.55
C VAL A 152 1.55 3.91 8.75
N SER A 153 0.47 3.14 8.73
CA SER A 153 -0.54 3.14 9.79
C SER A 153 -0.73 1.77 10.39
N ASP A 154 -1.41 1.73 11.55
CA ASP A 154 -1.77 0.49 12.24
C ASP A 154 -2.50 -0.47 11.30
N GLY A 155 -2.09 -1.74 11.30
CA GLY A 155 -2.68 -2.81 10.51
C GLY A 155 -2.31 -2.81 9.03
N ASP A 156 -1.48 -1.89 8.56
CA ASP A 156 -1.02 -1.87 7.17
C ASP A 156 -0.21 -3.12 6.83
N GLN A 157 -0.43 -3.63 5.63
CA GLN A 157 0.39 -4.70 5.05
C GLN A 157 1.00 -4.21 3.76
N TRP A 158 2.30 -4.36 3.64
CA TRP A 158 3.06 -3.84 2.51
C TRP A 158 3.85 -4.94 1.81
N HIS A 159 3.81 -4.93 0.49
CA HIS A 159 4.81 -5.55 -0.36
C HIS A 159 5.78 -4.46 -0.82
N ILE A 160 7.04 -4.63 -0.50
CA ILE A 160 8.09 -3.65 -0.81
C ILE A 160 9.10 -4.32 -1.72
N ARG A 161 9.36 -3.69 -2.86
CA ARG A 161 10.42 -4.09 -3.78
C ARG A 161 11.48 -3.01 -3.83
N LEU A 162 12.72 -3.41 -3.61
CA LEU A 162 13.90 -2.57 -3.71
C LEU A 162 14.74 -3.01 -4.89
N MET A 163 15.23 -2.06 -5.65
CA MET A 163 16.29 -2.23 -6.64
C MET A 163 17.43 -1.33 -6.18
N LEU A 164 18.42 -1.91 -5.52
CA LEU A 164 19.55 -1.20 -4.94
C LEU A 164 20.76 -1.31 -5.85
N LEU A 165 21.51 -0.24 -5.99
CA LEU A 165 22.86 -0.23 -6.54
C LEU A 165 23.84 -0.12 -5.37
N LEU A 166 24.68 -1.13 -5.19
CA LEU A 166 25.53 -1.26 -4.02
C LEU A 166 27.00 -1.23 -4.38
N ASP A 167 27.77 -0.46 -3.60
CA ASP A 167 29.24 -0.55 -3.58
C ASP A 167 29.69 -1.12 -2.25
N ASN A 168 30.46 -2.20 -2.33
CA ASN A 168 31.07 -2.82 -1.17
C ASN A 168 32.56 -3.09 -1.46
N PRO A 169 33.48 -2.39 -0.80
CA PRO A 169 34.90 -2.47 -1.11
C PRO A 169 35.54 -3.80 -0.70
N SER A 170 34.86 -4.58 0.11
CA SER A 170 35.38 -5.84 0.64
C SER A 170 34.26 -6.79 1.02
N ALA A 171 34.40 -8.06 0.64
CA ALA A 171 33.54 -9.12 1.12
C ALA A 171 33.57 -9.30 2.67
N SER A 172 34.51 -8.67 3.36
CA SER A 172 34.58 -8.68 4.82
C SER A 172 33.66 -7.64 5.47
N ALA A 173 33.25 -6.60 4.74
CA ALA A 173 32.32 -5.60 5.24
C ALA A 173 30.89 -6.13 5.26
N ASP A 174 30.49 -6.78 4.18
CA ASP A 174 29.13 -7.26 3.92
C ASP A 174 28.05 -6.19 4.16
N PHE A 175 26.90 -6.32 3.52
CA PHE A 175 25.72 -5.53 3.86
C PHE A 175 24.78 -6.33 4.74
N LYS A 176 24.08 -5.65 5.63
CA LYS A 176 22.89 -6.18 6.28
C LYS A 176 21.74 -5.17 6.16
N PHE A 177 20.55 -5.69 5.94
CA PHE A 177 19.33 -4.94 5.72
C PHE A 177 18.22 -5.42 6.62
N GLN A 178 17.38 -4.50 7.07
CA GLN A 178 16.12 -4.77 7.74
C GLN A 178 15.13 -3.63 7.49
N PHE A 179 13.85 -3.85 7.82
CA PHE A 179 12.88 -2.78 7.94
C PHE A 179 12.62 -2.46 9.42
N ALA A 180 12.44 -1.18 9.72
CA ALA A 180 12.07 -0.70 11.04
C ALA A 180 11.01 0.40 10.95
N ILE A 181 10.30 0.65 12.04
CA ILE A 181 9.34 1.76 12.17
C ILE A 181 9.76 2.65 13.33
N SER A 182 10.02 3.92 13.02
CA SER A 182 10.20 4.95 14.03
C SER A 182 8.85 5.37 14.59
N GLY A 183 8.70 5.31 15.92
CA GLY A 183 7.44 5.62 16.60
C GLY A 183 6.37 4.53 16.55
N GLY A 184 6.69 3.35 16.01
CA GLY A 184 5.75 2.25 15.85
C GLY A 184 6.39 0.88 16.01
N SER A 185 5.71 -0.15 15.49
CA SER A 185 6.19 -1.53 15.49
C SER A 185 5.71 -2.29 14.25
N LEU A 186 6.52 -3.24 13.80
CA LEU A 186 6.21 -4.10 12.66
C LEU A 186 6.57 -5.55 12.92
N THR A 187 6.00 -6.43 12.10
CA THR A 187 6.48 -7.81 11.92
C THR A 187 6.85 -7.98 10.45
N THR A 188 8.08 -8.31 10.15
CA THR A 188 8.50 -8.68 8.80
C THR A 188 8.19 -10.15 8.58
N VAL A 189 7.40 -10.47 7.56
CA VAL A 189 7.02 -11.85 7.23
C VAL A 189 8.13 -12.57 6.48
N GLY A 190 8.91 -11.81 5.70
CA GLY A 190 10.07 -12.33 4.97
C GLY A 190 10.71 -11.27 4.12
N ILE A 191 12.02 -11.36 3.97
CA ILE A 191 12.80 -10.62 2.98
C ILE A 191 13.43 -11.64 2.06
N PHE A 192 13.24 -11.45 0.75
CA PHE A 192 13.86 -12.25 -0.30
C PHE A 192 14.75 -11.33 -1.11
N ALA A 193 15.97 -11.75 -1.40
CA ALA A 193 16.85 -11.00 -2.27
C ALA A 193 17.38 -11.88 -3.39
N GLU A 194 17.38 -11.32 -4.58
CA GLU A 194 18.03 -11.86 -5.76
C GLU A 194 19.25 -10.99 -6.07
N PHE A 195 20.40 -11.64 -6.14
CA PHE A 195 21.66 -11.00 -6.47
C PHE A 195 22.12 -11.51 -7.81
N ASP A 196 22.19 -10.66 -8.80
CA ASP A 196 22.84 -10.99 -10.08
C ASP A 196 24.29 -10.52 -10.04
N ILE A 197 25.19 -11.48 -9.74
CA ILE A 197 26.62 -11.25 -9.82
C ILE A 197 27.13 -12.10 -10.98
N ASN A 198 27.42 -11.47 -12.10
CA ASN A 198 27.99 -12.12 -13.28
C ASN A 198 27.13 -13.30 -13.85
N GLY A 199 25.81 -13.15 -13.86
CA GLY A 199 24.90 -14.14 -14.43
C GLY A 199 24.70 -15.38 -13.57
N SER A 200 25.11 -15.36 -12.33
CA SER A 200 24.84 -16.41 -11.34
C SER A 200 23.97 -15.84 -10.22
N GLY A 201 22.66 -15.85 -10.44
CA GLY A 201 21.70 -15.43 -9.43
C GLY A 201 21.84 -16.27 -8.16
N SER A 202 22.04 -15.62 -7.02
CA SER A 202 21.94 -16.27 -5.72
C SER A 202 20.74 -15.71 -4.96
N TYR A 203 19.92 -16.61 -4.42
CA TYR A 203 18.76 -16.26 -3.62
C TYR A 203 19.11 -16.37 -2.14
N LYS A 204 18.77 -15.31 -1.41
CA LYS A 204 18.76 -15.35 0.05
C LYS A 204 17.36 -15.03 0.55
N SER A 205 16.92 -15.71 1.59
CA SER A 205 15.67 -15.41 2.27
C SER A 205 15.91 -15.35 3.78
N SER A 206 15.19 -14.47 4.45
CA SER A 206 15.18 -14.38 5.90
C SER A 206 13.75 -14.27 6.39
N THR A 207 13.36 -15.13 7.32
CA THR A 207 12.10 -15.04 8.06
C THR A 207 12.23 -14.13 9.28
N ASP A 208 13.46 -13.79 9.67
CA ASP A 208 13.75 -12.96 10.84
C ASP A 208 13.76 -11.46 10.52
N GLY A 209 13.50 -11.12 9.24
CA GLY A 209 13.48 -9.74 8.79
C GLY A 209 14.84 -9.10 8.57
N VAL A 210 15.92 -9.88 8.67
CA VAL A 210 17.31 -9.43 8.47
C VAL A 210 17.93 -10.18 7.30
N LEU A 211 18.48 -9.45 6.33
CA LEU A 211 19.17 -10.01 5.20
C LEU A 211 20.65 -9.60 5.21
N ASN A 212 21.55 -10.56 5.07
CA ASN A 212 22.99 -10.32 4.96
C ASN A 212 23.45 -10.59 3.53
N TYR A 213 24.20 -9.64 2.96
CA TYR A 213 24.78 -9.72 1.63
C TYR A 213 26.31 -9.61 1.69
N SER A 214 26.99 -10.66 1.24
CA SER A 214 28.44 -10.82 1.40
C SER A 214 29.11 -10.93 0.04
N THR A 215 29.62 -9.80 -0.47
CA THR A 215 30.52 -9.79 -1.63
C THR A 215 31.20 -8.43 -1.81
N SER A 216 32.34 -8.41 -2.47
CA SER A 216 32.95 -7.16 -2.94
C SER A 216 32.37 -6.80 -4.30
N VAL A 217 31.72 -5.66 -4.38
CA VAL A 217 31.01 -5.21 -5.59
C VAL A 217 31.16 -3.71 -5.82
N THR A 218 31.01 -3.30 -7.07
CA THR A 218 30.91 -1.91 -7.50
C THR A 218 29.69 -1.80 -8.39
N ASP A 219 28.80 -0.84 -8.10
CA ASP A 219 27.54 -0.60 -8.82
C ASP A 219 26.71 -1.88 -9.06
N SER A 220 26.74 -2.81 -8.10
CA SER A 220 26.06 -4.09 -8.26
C SER A 220 24.56 -3.95 -8.00
N PRO A 221 23.71 -4.34 -8.96
CA PRO A 221 22.27 -4.34 -8.74
C PRO A 221 21.86 -5.47 -7.80
N VAL A 222 21.04 -5.14 -6.82
CA VAL A 222 20.41 -6.08 -5.90
C VAL A 222 18.91 -5.82 -5.92
N VAL A 223 18.12 -6.88 -6.15
CA VAL A 223 16.67 -6.81 -6.04
C VAL A 223 16.25 -7.51 -4.75
N MET A 224 15.46 -6.81 -3.94
CA MET A 224 14.89 -7.36 -2.71
C MET A 224 13.37 -7.20 -2.75
N ASP A 225 12.66 -8.23 -2.33
CA ASP A 225 11.23 -8.20 -2.07
C ASP A 225 10.99 -8.48 -0.58
N ALA A 226 10.15 -7.69 0.05
CA ALA A 226 9.78 -7.85 1.45
C ALA A 226 8.27 -7.75 1.66
N TYR A 227 7.78 -8.49 2.64
CA TYR A 227 6.41 -8.39 3.14
C TYR A 227 6.46 -7.93 4.59
N VAL A 228 5.79 -6.81 4.87
CA VAL A 228 5.80 -6.14 6.17
C VAL A 228 4.38 -6.00 6.70
N PHE A 229 4.17 -6.39 7.95
CA PHE A 229 2.95 -6.13 8.71
C PHE A 229 3.22 -5.04 9.74
N VAL A 230 2.45 -3.97 9.67
CA VAL A 230 2.54 -2.86 10.62
C VAL A 230 1.60 -3.13 11.79
N THR A 231 2.15 -3.30 12.97
CA THR A 231 1.35 -3.46 14.20
C THR A 231 0.93 -2.11 14.75
N THR A 232 1.87 -1.17 14.82
CA THR A 232 1.62 0.22 15.20
C THR A 232 2.27 1.13 14.17
N GLY A 233 1.52 2.09 13.65
CA GLY A 233 1.96 3.01 12.62
C GLY A 233 3.09 3.94 13.05
N GLY A 234 3.71 4.56 12.08
CA GLY A 234 4.86 5.44 12.25
C GLY A 234 5.52 5.72 10.92
N THR A 235 6.82 5.93 10.90
CA THR A 235 7.63 6.03 9.67
C THR A 235 8.36 4.72 9.44
N LEU A 236 7.98 3.99 8.40
CA LEU A 236 8.68 2.79 7.95
C LEU A 236 9.93 3.19 7.18
N ALA A 237 11.08 2.65 7.55
CA ALA A 237 12.36 2.89 6.90
C ALA A 237 13.07 1.59 6.55
N LEU A 238 13.78 1.58 5.42
CA LEU A 238 14.86 0.63 5.20
C LEU A 238 16.00 1.01 6.14
N GLN A 239 16.49 0.04 6.91
CA GLN A 239 17.71 0.19 7.69
C GLN A 239 18.80 -0.69 7.11
N TRP A 240 20.02 -0.17 7.13
CA TRP A 240 21.17 -0.93 6.66
C TRP A 240 22.46 -0.57 7.40
N ALA A 241 23.44 -1.45 7.34
CA ALA A 241 24.77 -1.27 7.92
C ALA A 241 25.75 -2.22 7.25
N GLN A 242 27.03 -2.07 7.58
CA GLN A 242 27.99 -3.15 7.39
C GLN A 242 27.65 -4.31 8.32
N ASN A 243 27.71 -5.54 7.85
CA ASN A 243 27.49 -6.70 8.72
C ASN A 243 28.64 -6.86 9.73
N SER A 244 29.86 -6.57 9.28
CA SER A 244 31.05 -6.45 10.14
C SER A 244 31.69 -5.09 9.90
N ALA A 245 32.02 -4.37 10.97
CA ALA A 245 32.64 -3.06 10.87
C ALA A 245 33.96 -3.16 10.07
N TYR A 246 34.06 -2.38 9.00
CA TYR A 246 35.19 -2.36 8.10
C TYR A 246 35.52 -0.91 7.69
N ALA A 247 36.80 -0.56 7.65
CA ALA A 247 37.26 0.82 7.42
C ALA A 247 37.05 1.34 5.99
N GLY A 248 36.57 0.53 5.05
CA GLY A 248 36.15 0.95 3.73
C GLY A 248 34.68 1.38 3.72
N ASN A 249 34.30 2.20 2.74
CA ASN A 249 32.94 2.68 2.56
C ASN A 249 32.06 1.60 1.92
N SER A 250 30.99 1.22 2.59
CA SER A 250 29.86 0.55 1.95
C SER A 250 28.84 1.62 1.55
N VAL A 251 28.31 1.57 0.33
CA VAL A 251 27.46 2.63 -0.23
C VAL A 251 26.19 2.04 -0.82
N VAL A 252 25.07 2.67 -0.51
CA VAL A 252 23.81 2.54 -1.27
C VAL A 252 23.74 3.75 -2.21
N ASN A 253 23.89 3.48 -3.51
CA ASN A 253 24.09 4.51 -4.51
C ASN A 253 22.80 5.25 -4.88
N GLN A 254 22.95 6.48 -5.36
CA GLN A 254 21.90 7.21 -6.05
C GLN A 254 21.28 6.37 -7.18
N ASN A 255 20.05 6.70 -7.58
CA ASN A 255 19.25 5.95 -8.54
C ASN A 255 18.81 4.55 -8.06
N SER A 256 19.15 4.13 -6.85
CA SER A 256 18.47 3.02 -6.20
C SER A 256 16.98 3.36 -6.04
N VAL A 257 16.10 2.34 -6.12
CA VAL A 257 14.66 2.55 -6.18
C VAL A 257 13.95 1.68 -5.13
N MET A 258 13.00 2.28 -4.42
CA MET A 258 12.02 1.58 -3.61
C MET A 258 10.64 1.72 -4.23
N MET A 259 9.97 0.60 -4.45
CA MET A 259 8.55 0.52 -4.79
C MET A 259 7.84 -0.20 -3.65
N ALA A 260 6.90 0.46 -3.01
CA ALA A 260 6.09 -0.19 -2.00
C ALA A 260 4.61 -0.14 -2.40
N ARG A 261 3.95 -1.28 -2.30
CA ARG A 261 2.52 -1.44 -2.57
C ARG A 261 1.83 -1.89 -1.29
N ARG A 262 0.84 -1.14 -0.87
CA ARG A 262 -0.03 -1.56 0.22
C ARG A 262 -0.95 -2.69 -0.25
N ILE A 263 -0.93 -3.83 0.46
CA ILE A 263 -1.70 -5.02 0.11
C ILE A 263 -3.02 -5.01 0.89
N LEU A 264 -2.95 -4.66 2.16
CA LEU A 264 -4.08 -4.63 3.08
C LEU A 264 -3.87 -3.52 4.12
N GLY A 265 -4.96 -2.98 4.64
CA GLY A 265 -4.95 -2.01 5.73
C GLY A 265 -6.24 -1.25 5.89
#